data_883b8dd1f2f916670ce2f3404cd4f281
#
_entry.id   883b8dd1f2f916670ce2f3404cd4f281
#
_cell.length_a   1.000
_cell.length_b   1.000
_cell.length_c   1.000
_cell.angle_alpha   90.00
_cell.angle_beta   90.00
_cell.angle_gamma   90.00
#
_symmetry.space_group_name_H-M   'P 1'
#
loop_
_entity.id
_entity.type
_entity.pdbx_description
1 polymer ?
#
loop_
_entity_poly.entity_id
_entity_poly.type
_entity_poly.pdbx_seq_one_letter_code
_entity_poly.pdbx_strand_id
1 'polypeptide(L)'
;MTKKRKVTLICLSAVLLIILCVVAVIAIVANSQNDKREPTKELSQWMGMIKDDTLLKKVVIPGAHDAGTKGMSYLAETQDRDTADMLACGTRYLDLRVSKTKKGELKIYHGTFKGVTLDSVLEDVAKFLNKNPTEMLILDFQHFANDAEQDTKTKVLANLNVVEAQGDFVEFVDSLTLGEVRGKCLILWGADSADGKIFLRRNNDEGTIAKSALQSYYEGKLNKKSSKTYIKEALPHYIDLYKQKDSGLFVLQGQLTDGLFVFGPHFKEATHNKNMNAYVANLKNSPDLDVINIIMRDYVSPYKNCLALKLNLVKGNVKSEYIDAFQLMIDENLQQSDQIMLTQ
;
A
#
# COMPACT_ATOMS: atom_id res chain seq x y z
N MET A 1 -29.32 -43.26 -19.17
CA MET A 1 -28.72 -42.87 -17.85
C MET A 1 -29.57 -43.49 -16.77
N THR A 2 -28.99 -44.27 -15.85
CA THR A 2 -29.74 -44.93 -14.78
C THR A 2 -30.33 -43.92 -13.80
N LYS A 3 -31.44 -44.26 -13.13
CA LYS A 3 -32.10 -43.40 -12.13
C LYS A 3 -31.11 -42.93 -11.06
N LYS A 4 -30.17 -43.79 -10.65
CA LYS A 4 -29.10 -43.50 -9.70
C LYS A 4 -28.13 -42.41 -10.19
N ARG A 5 -27.70 -42.46 -11.47
CA ARG A 5 -26.84 -41.44 -12.09
C ARG A 5 -27.54 -40.09 -12.23
N LYS A 6 -28.86 -40.06 -12.51
CA LYS A 6 -29.65 -38.82 -12.55
C LYS A 6 -29.71 -38.13 -11.18
N VAL A 7 -29.97 -38.92 -10.12
CA VAL A 7 -30.02 -38.39 -8.74
C VAL A 7 -28.64 -37.85 -8.31
N THR A 8 -27.56 -38.59 -8.58
CA THR A 8 -26.20 -38.11 -8.25
C THR A 8 -25.87 -36.81 -9.02
N LEU A 9 -26.27 -36.67 -10.28
CA LEU A 9 -25.99 -35.45 -11.03
C LEU A 9 -26.79 -34.25 -10.49
N ILE A 10 -28.07 -34.46 -10.11
CA ILE A 10 -28.90 -33.43 -9.49
C ILE A 10 -28.30 -32.98 -8.13
N CYS A 11 -27.85 -33.93 -7.29
CA CYS A 11 -27.23 -33.61 -6.04
C CYS A 11 -25.93 -32.83 -6.24
N LEU A 12 -25.08 -33.22 -7.19
CA LEU A 12 -23.83 -32.50 -7.50
C LEU A 12 -24.11 -31.08 -8.04
N SER A 13 -25.12 -30.92 -8.89
CA SER A 13 -25.54 -29.62 -9.42
C SER A 13 -26.09 -28.71 -8.31
N ALA A 14 -26.87 -29.27 -7.37
CA ALA A 14 -27.39 -28.52 -6.24
C ALA A 14 -26.25 -28.06 -5.29
N VAL A 15 -25.30 -28.93 -5.00
CA VAL A 15 -24.12 -28.60 -4.19
C VAL A 15 -23.29 -27.51 -4.88
N LEU A 16 -23.04 -27.62 -6.20
CA LEU A 16 -22.31 -26.62 -6.95
C LEU A 16 -23.03 -25.26 -6.94
N LEU A 17 -24.37 -25.26 -7.10
CA LEU A 17 -25.16 -24.04 -7.04
C LEU A 17 -25.07 -23.37 -5.65
N ILE A 18 -25.16 -24.16 -4.58
CA ILE A 18 -25.01 -23.64 -3.22
C ILE A 18 -23.62 -23.02 -3.03
N ILE A 19 -22.55 -23.68 -3.50
CA ILE A 19 -21.19 -23.13 -3.44
C ILE A 19 -21.10 -21.81 -4.20
N LEU A 20 -21.65 -21.74 -5.41
CA LEU A 20 -21.67 -20.51 -6.22
C LEU A 20 -22.45 -19.38 -5.54
N CYS A 21 -23.60 -19.68 -4.94
CA CYS A 21 -24.37 -18.69 -4.16
C CYS A 21 -23.59 -18.19 -2.95
N VAL A 22 -22.93 -19.07 -2.21
CA VAL A 22 -22.09 -18.69 -1.06
C VAL A 22 -20.93 -17.81 -1.51
N VAL A 23 -20.24 -18.17 -2.59
CA VAL A 23 -19.15 -17.36 -3.15
C VAL A 23 -19.65 -15.98 -3.59
N ALA A 24 -20.83 -15.93 -4.27
CA ALA A 24 -21.43 -14.67 -4.70
C ALA A 24 -21.81 -13.77 -3.50
N VAL A 25 -22.41 -14.34 -2.45
CA VAL A 25 -22.73 -13.60 -1.22
C VAL A 25 -21.45 -13.07 -0.55
N ILE A 26 -20.40 -13.90 -0.45
CA ILE A 26 -19.11 -13.49 0.10
C ILE A 26 -18.51 -12.34 -0.74
N ALA A 27 -18.56 -12.43 -2.07
CA ALA A 27 -18.04 -11.38 -2.95
C ALA A 27 -18.83 -10.07 -2.81
N ILE A 28 -20.18 -10.15 -2.69
CA ILE A 28 -21.04 -8.99 -2.45
C ILE A 28 -20.71 -8.32 -1.12
N VAL A 29 -20.62 -9.11 -0.04
CA VAL A 29 -20.26 -8.60 1.30
C VAL A 29 -18.86 -8.00 1.30
N ALA A 30 -17.88 -8.66 0.67
CA ALA A 30 -16.52 -8.13 0.56
C ALA A 30 -16.51 -6.78 -0.18
N ASN A 31 -17.21 -6.68 -1.31
CA ASN A 31 -17.28 -5.45 -2.09
C ASN A 31 -18.05 -4.32 -1.37
N SER A 32 -19.06 -4.64 -0.56
CA SER A 32 -19.80 -3.64 0.23
C SER A 32 -18.97 -3.02 1.36
N GLN A 33 -17.85 -3.65 1.75
CA GLN A 33 -16.95 -3.14 2.79
C GLN A 33 -15.83 -2.23 2.26
N ASN A 34 -15.70 -2.10 0.93
CA ASN A 34 -14.75 -1.18 0.33
C ASN A 34 -15.30 0.24 0.38
N ASP A 35 -14.53 1.12 0.96
CA ASP A 35 -14.86 2.54 1.05
C ASP A 35 -14.66 3.21 -0.32
N LYS A 36 -15.76 3.47 -1.03
CA LYS A 36 -15.76 4.10 -2.37
C LYS A 36 -15.98 5.61 -2.33
N ARG A 37 -15.94 6.23 -1.14
CA ARG A 37 -16.18 7.67 -1.01
C ARG A 37 -15.10 8.49 -1.67
N GLU A 38 -15.50 9.66 -2.13
CA GLU A 38 -14.56 10.66 -2.62
C GLU A 38 -13.84 11.31 -1.43
N PRO A 39 -12.52 11.53 -1.54
CA PRO A 39 -11.76 12.24 -0.52
C PRO A 39 -12.11 13.73 -0.48
N THR A 40 -11.91 14.38 0.66
CA THR A 40 -11.87 15.85 0.68
C THR A 40 -10.66 16.35 -0.11
N LYS A 41 -10.74 17.57 -0.65
CA LYS A 41 -9.66 18.17 -1.46
C LYS A 41 -8.35 18.29 -0.66
N GLU A 42 -8.45 18.61 0.60
CA GLU A 42 -7.34 18.84 1.53
C GLU A 42 -6.50 17.57 1.71
N LEU A 43 -7.13 16.37 1.62
CA LEU A 43 -6.44 15.09 1.74
C LEU A 43 -5.40 14.87 0.64
N SER A 44 -5.56 15.50 -0.53
CA SER A 44 -4.55 15.46 -1.60
C SER A 44 -3.31 16.32 -1.33
N GLN A 45 -3.31 17.15 -0.28
CA GLN A 45 -2.24 18.11 0.04
C GLN A 45 -1.76 18.02 1.49
N TRP A 46 -1.99 16.89 2.16
CA TRP A 46 -1.75 16.73 3.59
C TRP A 46 -0.29 16.90 4.01
N MET A 47 0.68 16.57 3.14
CA MET A 47 2.10 16.76 3.45
C MET A 47 2.49 18.23 3.59
N GLY A 48 1.78 19.14 2.89
CA GLY A 48 1.98 20.59 3.05
C GLY A 48 1.80 21.07 4.49
N MET A 49 1.01 20.36 5.30
CA MET A 49 0.77 20.66 6.71
C MET A 49 1.79 19.99 7.67
N ILE A 50 2.69 19.14 7.17
CA ILE A 50 3.77 18.52 7.96
C ILE A 50 5.00 19.42 7.98
N LYS A 51 5.71 19.45 9.10
CA LYS A 51 6.94 20.23 9.29
C LYS A 51 8.02 19.79 8.29
N ASP A 52 8.72 20.76 7.71
CA ASP A 52 9.74 20.50 6.70
C ASP A 52 10.98 19.79 7.26
N ASP A 53 11.31 20.03 8.52
CA ASP A 53 12.43 19.42 9.23
C ASP A 53 12.15 18.03 9.82
N THR A 54 10.92 17.52 9.62
CA THR A 54 10.57 16.15 10.03
C THR A 54 11.35 15.15 9.19
N LEU A 55 12.11 14.26 9.84
CA LEU A 55 12.78 13.14 9.14
C LEU A 55 11.72 12.29 8.42
N LEU A 56 11.99 11.93 7.16
CA LEU A 56 11.04 11.16 6.33
C LEU A 56 10.65 9.83 6.99
N LYS A 57 11.60 9.16 7.65
CA LYS A 57 11.36 7.92 8.42
C LYS A 57 10.48 8.11 9.67
N LYS A 58 10.22 9.35 10.10
CA LYS A 58 9.32 9.67 11.23
C LYS A 58 7.94 10.11 10.78
N VAL A 59 7.74 10.42 9.50
CA VAL A 59 6.42 10.72 8.94
C VAL A 59 5.63 9.42 8.81
N VAL A 60 4.37 9.40 9.26
CA VAL A 60 3.47 8.27 9.00
C VAL A 60 2.82 8.44 7.64
N ILE A 61 3.13 7.53 6.73
CA ILE A 61 2.79 7.61 5.31
C ILE A 61 1.82 6.47 4.94
N PRO A 62 0.60 6.78 4.46
CA PRO A 62 -0.28 5.76 3.89
C PRO A 62 0.28 5.17 2.60
N GLY A 63 0.24 3.84 2.47
CA GLY A 63 0.77 3.09 1.33
C GLY A 63 -0.23 2.15 0.71
N ALA A 64 -0.12 1.94 -0.61
CA ALA A 64 -0.90 0.99 -1.39
C ALA A 64 -0.05 -0.23 -1.75
N HIS A 65 -0.51 -1.42 -1.33
CA HIS A 65 0.04 -2.72 -1.74
C HIS A 65 -0.38 -3.04 -3.17
N ASP A 66 0.54 -3.55 -3.99
CA ASP A 66 0.30 -3.91 -5.40
C ASP A 66 -0.49 -2.81 -6.16
N ALA A 67 -0.01 -1.57 -6.10
CA ALA A 67 -0.65 -0.44 -6.76
C ALA A 67 -0.75 -0.65 -8.29
N GLY A 68 -1.89 -0.21 -8.88
CA GLY A 68 -2.15 -0.37 -10.32
C GLY A 68 -2.81 -1.70 -10.69
N THR A 69 -3.39 -2.41 -9.71
CA THR A 69 -4.11 -3.68 -9.94
C THR A 69 -5.60 -3.51 -10.22
N LYS A 70 -6.13 -2.27 -10.20
CA LYS A 70 -7.53 -1.96 -10.54
C LYS A 70 -7.94 -2.61 -11.86
N GLY A 71 -9.07 -3.31 -11.85
CA GLY A 71 -9.61 -4.00 -13.01
C GLY A 71 -8.94 -5.32 -13.37
N MET A 72 -7.99 -5.80 -12.57
CA MET A 72 -7.50 -7.18 -12.69
C MET A 72 -8.57 -8.19 -12.30
N SER A 73 -8.28 -9.47 -12.52
CA SER A 73 -9.12 -10.55 -12.00
C SER A 73 -9.31 -10.41 -10.48
N TYR A 74 -10.48 -10.79 -9.99
CA TYR A 74 -10.82 -10.91 -8.56
C TYR A 74 -9.74 -11.60 -7.72
N LEU A 75 -8.99 -12.53 -8.32
CA LEU A 75 -7.90 -13.25 -7.64
C LEU A 75 -6.60 -12.43 -7.50
N ALA A 76 -6.52 -11.27 -8.14
CA ALA A 76 -5.29 -10.48 -8.21
C ALA A 76 -5.50 -8.99 -7.93
N GLU A 77 -6.73 -8.50 -7.90
CA GLU A 77 -7.04 -7.11 -7.62
C GLU A 77 -6.86 -6.82 -6.12
N THR A 78 -5.92 -5.96 -5.78
CA THR A 78 -5.61 -5.50 -4.42
C THR A 78 -5.99 -4.03 -4.21
N GLN A 79 -6.26 -3.30 -5.30
CA GLN A 79 -6.68 -1.91 -5.29
C GLN A 79 -7.84 -1.73 -6.28
N ASP A 80 -8.94 -1.11 -5.85
CA ASP A 80 -10.11 -0.80 -6.68
C ASP A 80 -10.13 0.66 -7.15
N ARG A 81 -9.10 1.44 -6.80
CA ARG A 81 -8.86 2.81 -7.25
C ARG A 81 -7.70 2.85 -8.24
N ASP A 82 -7.75 3.75 -9.23
CA ASP A 82 -6.57 4.05 -10.06
C ASP A 82 -5.53 4.86 -9.29
N THR A 83 -4.39 5.10 -9.92
CA THR A 83 -3.28 5.80 -9.28
C THR A 83 -3.68 7.23 -8.87
N ALA A 84 -4.37 7.97 -9.73
CA ALA A 84 -4.80 9.33 -9.44
C ALA A 84 -5.75 9.37 -8.22
N ASP A 85 -6.73 8.45 -8.15
CA ASP A 85 -7.66 8.33 -7.04
C ASP A 85 -6.96 7.94 -5.73
N MET A 86 -6.00 7.00 -5.77
CA MET A 86 -5.21 6.62 -4.60
C MET A 86 -4.42 7.81 -4.04
N LEU A 87 -3.80 8.61 -4.92
CA LEU A 87 -3.06 9.81 -4.52
C LEU A 87 -3.99 10.88 -3.94
N ALA A 88 -5.17 11.08 -4.54
CA ALA A 88 -6.20 11.97 -4.01
C ALA A 88 -6.68 11.54 -2.62
N CYS A 89 -6.76 10.23 -2.36
CA CYS A 89 -7.08 9.65 -1.05
C CYS A 89 -5.97 9.79 0.01
N GLY A 90 -4.84 10.44 -0.30
CA GLY A 90 -3.75 10.68 0.66
C GLY A 90 -2.64 9.63 0.64
N THR A 91 -2.68 8.63 -0.25
CA THR A 91 -1.61 7.63 -0.41
C THR A 91 -0.34 8.29 -0.96
N ARG A 92 0.84 7.96 -0.38
CA ARG A 92 2.14 8.50 -0.82
C ARG A 92 3.23 7.43 -0.97
N TYR A 93 2.91 6.19 -0.74
CA TYR A 93 3.76 5.04 -1.05
C TYR A 93 3.00 4.09 -1.98
N LEU A 94 3.64 3.72 -3.10
CA LEU A 94 3.09 2.79 -4.09
C LEU A 94 4.04 1.60 -4.24
N ASP A 95 3.56 0.40 -3.89
CA ASP A 95 4.21 -0.87 -4.20
C ASP A 95 3.92 -1.23 -5.65
N LEU A 96 4.95 -1.32 -6.49
CA LEU A 96 4.87 -1.50 -7.93
C LEU A 96 5.61 -2.76 -8.37
N ARG A 97 4.95 -3.57 -9.19
CA ARG A 97 5.53 -4.76 -9.82
C ARG A 97 5.36 -4.66 -11.32
N VAL A 98 6.45 -4.68 -12.08
CA VAL A 98 6.44 -4.36 -13.51
C VAL A 98 6.81 -5.56 -14.34
N SER A 99 6.06 -5.82 -15.40
CA SER A 99 6.32 -6.89 -16.37
C SER A 99 6.23 -6.33 -17.79
N LYS A 100 7.15 -6.77 -18.66
CA LYS A 100 7.13 -6.45 -20.09
C LYS A 100 6.27 -7.45 -20.85
N THR A 101 5.39 -6.96 -21.72
CA THR A 101 4.59 -7.80 -22.61
C THR A 101 5.42 -8.22 -23.82
N LYS A 102 4.94 -9.23 -24.58
CA LYS A 102 5.55 -9.63 -25.85
C LYS A 102 5.63 -8.50 -26.91
N LYS A 103 4.78 -7.47 -26.75
CA LYS A 103 4.78 -6.29 -27.63
C LYS A 103 5.68 -5.15 -27.12
N GLY A 104 6.44 -5.38 -26.05
CA GLY A 104 7.34 -4.38 -25.44
C GLY A 104 6.67 -3.39 -24.48
N GLU A 105 5.35 -3.50 -24.25
CA GLU A 105 4.65 -2.62 -23.32
C GLU A 105 4.94 -3.00 -21.87
N LEU A 106 5.23 -2.04 -21.00
CA LEU A 106 5.39 -2.26 -19.57
C LEU A 106 4.04 -2.16 -18.86
N LYS A 107 3.70 -3.18 -18.08
CA LYS A 107 2.44 -3.27 -17.32
C LYS A 107 2.69 -3.60 -15.87
N ILE A 108 1.86 -3.08 -15.00
CA ILE A 108 1.76 -3.56 -13.63
C ILE A 108 1.25 -5.00 -13.69
N TYR A 109 1.80 -5.88 -12.83
CA TYR A 109 1.37 -7.27 -12.76
C TYR A 109 1.24 -7.78 -11.33
N HIS A 110 0.35 -8.75 -11.15
CA HIS A 110 0.24 -9.53 -9.92
C HIS A 110 0.05 -11.01 -10.29
N GLY A 111 1.02 -11.84 -9.94
CA GLY A 111 1.09 -13.23 -10.39
C GLY A 111 1.12 -13.32 -11.93
N THR A 112 0.11 -13.94 -12.52
CA THR A 112 -0.02 -14.05 -13.98
C THR A 112 -0.87 -12.95 -14.62
N PHE A 113 -1.54 -12.13 -13.81
CA PHE A 113 -2.45 -11.09 -14.28
C PHE A 113 -1.71 -9.79 -14.59
N LYS A 114 -2.24 -9.03 -15.54
CA LYS A 114 -1.71 -7.73 -15.97
C LYS A 114 -2.76 -6.64 -15.72
N GLY A 115 -2.34 -5.56 -15.12
CA GLY A 115 -3.15 -4.38 -14.86
C GLY A 115 -2.88 -3.25 -15.83
N VAL A 116 -2.88 -2.03 -15.29
CA VAL A 116 -2.63 -0.80 -16.04
C VAL A 116 -1.21 -0.76 -16.62
N THR A 117 -0.96 0.14 -17.55
CA THR A 117 0.39 0.38 -18.09
C THR A 117 1.23 1.13 -17.07
N LEU A 118 2.55 0.91 -17.06
CA LEU A 118 3.46 1.72 -16.27
C LEU A 118 3.38 3.19 -16.68
N ASP A 119 3.22 3.48 -17.96
CA ASP A 119 3.11 4.85 -18.47
C ASP A 119 1.94 5.60 -17.82
N SER A 120 0.76 4.96 -17.68
CA SER A 120 -0.37 5.61 -17.01
C SER A 120 -0.09 5.89 -15.53
N VAL A 121 0.61 5.00 -14.82
CA VAL A 121 1.00 5.22 -13.42
C VAL A 121 1.95 6.41 -13.31
N LEU A 122 3.00 6.46 -14.14
CA LEU A 122 3.99 7.54 -14.12
C LEU A 122 3.37 8.90 -14.53
N GLU A 123 2.44 8.89 -15.48
CA GLU A 123 1.71 10.09 -15.88
C GLU A 123 0.85 10.65 -14.75
N ASP A 124 0.11 9.78 -14.03
CA ASP A 124 -0.69 10.18 -12.88
C ASP A 124 0.17 10.74 -11.75
N VAL A 125 1.31 10.10 -11.47
CA VAL A 125 2.31 10.55 -10.48
C VAL A 125 2.85 11.94 -10.86
N ALA A 126 3.28 12.12 -12.11
CA ALA A 126 3.82 13.40 -12.58
C ALA A 126 2.77 14.51 -12.52
N LYS A 127 1.54 14.27 -13.00
CA LYS A 127 0.43 15.21 -12.93
C LYS A 127 0.09 15.59 -11.48
N PHE A 128 0.09 14.60 -10.58
CA PHE A 128 -0.19 14.82 -9.19
C PHE A 128 0.85 15.73 -8.52
N LEU A 129 2.15 15.45 -8.67
CA LEU A 129 3.21 16.24 -8.07
C LEU A 129 3.29 17.66 -8.66
N ASN A 130 3.05 17.81 -9.98
CA ASN A 130 2.99 19.13 -10.61
C ASN A 130 1.84 19.99 -10.06
N LYS A 131 0.71 19.37 -9.72
CA LYS A 131 -0.44 20.06 -9.12
C LYS A 131 -0.26 20.32 -7.63
N ASN A 132 0.50 19.47 -6.94
CA ASN A 132 0.67 19.47 -5.49
C ASN A 132 2.17 19.46 -5.12
N PRO A 133 2.89 20.59 -5.33
CA PRO A 133 4.35 20.65 -5.18
C PRO A 133 4.84 20.50 -3.73
N THR A 134 3.95 20.56 -2.76
CA THR A 134 4.26 20.30 -1.33
C THR A 134 4.33 18.83 -0.98
N GLU A 135 3.85 17.98 -1.88
CA GLU A 135 3.80 16.54 -1.70
C GLU A 135 5.09 15.86 -2.20
N MET A 136 5.30 14.62 -1.80
CA MET A 136 6.32 13.72 -2.36
C MET A 136 5.74 12.32 -2.50
N LEU A 137 6.37 11.47 -3.27
CA LEU A 137 5.96 10.07 -3.42
C LEU A 137 7.14 9.12 -3.22
N ILE A 138 6.85 7.97 -2.64
CA ILE A 138 7.76 6.82 -2.58
C ILE A 138 7.23 5.79 -3.57
N LEU A 139 8.03 5.48 -4.60
CA LEU A 139 7.72 4.43 -5.57
C LEU A 139 8.63 3.25 -5.29
N ASP A 140 8.05 2.16 -4.78
CA ASP A 140 8.77 0.94 -4.46
C ASP A 140 8.58 -0.10 -5.57
N PHE A 141 9.53 -0.17 -6.48
CA PHE A 141 9.57 -1.18 -7.53
C PHE A 141 10.10 -2.51 -6.99
N GLN A 142 9.20 -3.35 -6.49
CA GLN A 142 9.56 -4.58 -5.78
C GLN A 142 10.03 -5.70 -6.70
N HIS A 143 9.32 -5.91 -7.81
CA HIS A 143 9.56 -7.06 -8.69
C HIS A 143 9.50 -6.69 -10.16
N PHE A 144 10.32 -7.37 -10.95
CA PHE A 144 10.36 -7.24 -12.40
C PHE A 144 10.20 -8.62 -13.05
N ALA A 145 9.48 -8.66 -14.17
CA ALA A 145 9.30 -9.86 -14.97
C ALA A 145 9.51 -9.57 -16.46
N ASN A 146 9.98 -10.58 -17.21
CA ASN A 146 10.16 -10.50 -18.66
C ASN A 146 11.06 -9.31 -19.09
N ASP A 147 12.22 -9.15 -18.46
CA ASP A 147 13.22 -8.11 -18.77
C ASP A 147 12.68 -6.66 -18.72
N ALA A 148 11.72 -6.41 -17.82
CA ALA A 148 11.11 -5.10 -17.68
C ALA A 148 12.02 -4.06 -17.00
N GLU A 149 13.07 -4.48 -16.31
CA GLU A 149 13.82 -3.67 -15.36
C GLU A 149 14.47 -2.43 -16.00
N GLN A 150 15.27 -2.61 -17.05
CA GLN A 150 16.00 -1.51 -17.68
C GLN A 150 15.07 -0.51 -18.37
N ASP A 151 14.00 -0.99 -19.01
CA ASP A 151 13.00 -0.12 -19.63
C ASP A 151 12.23 0.68 -18.56
N THR A 152 11.98 0.08 -17.39
CA THR A 152 11.37 0.78 -16.25
C THR A 152 12.25 1.91 -15.75
N LYS A 153 13.57 1.70 -15.58
CA LYS A 153 14.50 2.78 -15.21
C LYS A 153 14.45 3.94 -16.21
N THR A 154 14.52 3.62 -17.49
CA THR A 154 14.47 4.61 -18.57
C THR A 154 13.19 5.45 -18.48
N LYS A 155 12.02 4.81 -18.30
CA LYS A 155 10.75 5.51 -18.19
C LYS A 155 10.64 6.36 -16.92
N VAL A 156 11.09 5.86 -15.78
CA VAL A 156 11.10 6.62 -14.51
C VAL A 156 11.92 7.90 -14.66
N LEU A 157 13.15 7.81 -15.18
CA LEU A 157 14.02 8.97 -15.38
C LEU A 157 13.49 9.98 -16.41
N ALA A 158 12.76 9.51 -17.43
CA ALA A 158 12.20 10.36 -18.45
C ALA A 158 10.95 11.15 -17.99
N ASN A 159 10.23 10.66 -16.99
CA ASN A 159 8.91 11.19 -16.63
C ASN A 159 8.84 11.83 -15.24
N LEU A 160 9.76 11.52 -14.32
CA LEU A 160 9.66 11.93 -12.94
C LEU A 160 10.84 12.77 -12.47
N ASN A 161 10.56 13.74 -11.60
CA ASN A 161 11.58 14.40 -10.79
C ASN A 161 11.92 13.48 -9.62
N VAL A 162 13.15 12.95 -9.60
CA VAL A 162 13.58 11.93 -8.65
C VAL A 162 14.56 12.50 -7.62
N VAL A 163 14.56 11.88 -6.43
CA VAL A 163 15.54 12.15 -5.39
C VAL A 163 16.85 11.47 -5.77
N GLU A 164 17.96 12.18 -5.60
CA GLU A 164 19.31 11.66 -5.83
C GLU A 164 20.08 11.64 -4.51
N ALA A 165 20.45 10.44 -4.06
CA ALA A 165 21.20 10.25 -2.82
C ALA A 165 22.64 10.75 -2.98
N GLN A 166 23.15 11.36 -1.92
CA GLN A 166 24.53 11.80 -1.82
C GLN A 166 25.26 10.92 -0.79
N GLY A 167 26.42 10.39 -1.17
CA GLY A 167 27.20 9.51 -0.29
C GLY A 167 26.57 8.14 -0.07
N ASP A 168 26.57 7.68 1.18
CA ASP A 168 25.92 6.43 1.56
C ASP A 168 24.39 6.56 1.52
N PHE A 169 23.74 5.76 0.71
CA PHE A 169 22.30 5.90 0.48
C PHE A 169 21.44 5.54 1.71
N VAL A 170 21.94 4.73 2.64
CA VAL A 170 21.23 4.43 3.89
C VAL A 170 21.32 5.59 4.85
N GLU A 171 22.52 6.13 5.07
CA GLU A 171 22.75 7.33 5.88
C GLU A 171 21.98 8.53 5.30
N PHE A 172 21.98 8.64 3.98
CA PHE A 172 21.19 9.66 3.28
C PHE A 172 19.70 9.56 3.62
N VAL A 173 19.08 8.36 3.47
CA VAL A 173 17.67 8.17 3.76
C VAL A 173 17.36 8.35 5.25
N ASP A 174 18.28 7.94 6.13
CA ASP A 174 18.13 8.11 7.58
C ASP A 174 18.11 9.58 8.03
N SER A 175 18.83 10.45 7.32
CA SER A 175 18.89 11.89 7.59
C SER A 175 17.91 12.73 6.76
N LEU A 176 17.26 12.13 5.76
CA LEU A 176 16.41 12.83 4.80
C LEU A 176 15.18 13.44 5.47
N THR A 177 14.97 14.74 5.27
CA THR A 177 13.78 15.45 5.76
C THR A 177 12.70 15.54 4.70
N LEU A 178 11.46 15.75 5.14
CA LEU A 178 10.34 15.92 4.21
C LEU A 178 10.53 17.14 3.30
N GLY A 179 11.08 18.23 3.81
CA GLY A 179 11.34 19.47 3.06
C GLY A 179 12.26 19.27 1.85
N GLU A 180 13.26 18.39 1.97
CA GLU A 180 14.26 18.14 0.91
C GLU A 180 13.69 17.34 -0.27
N VAL A 181 12.58 16.63 -0.06
CA VAL A 181 12.00 15.74 -1.07
C VAL A 181 10.67 16.22 -1.64
N ARG A 182 10.16 17.38 -1.23
CA ARG A 182 8.92 17.93 -1.78
C ARG A 182 9.01 18.10 -3.30
N GLY A 183 7.92 17.76 -4.00
CA GLY A 183 7.82 17.78 -5.46
C GLY A 183 8.59 16.66 -6.16
N LYS A 184 9.14 15.68 -5.42
CA LYS A 184 10.00 14.62 -5.97
C LYS A 184 9.47 13.23 -5.66
N CYS A 185 10.02 12.24 -6.39
CA CYS A 185 9.84 10.82 -6.12
C CYS A 185 11.11 10.21 -5.52
N LEU A 186 10.99 9.53 -4.39
CA LEU A 186 12.01 8.62 -3.87
C LEU A 186 11.79 7.24 -4.48
N ILE A 187 12.81 6.70 -5.17
CA ILE A 187 12.70 5.44 -5.92
C ILE A 187 13.40 4.33 -5.15
N LEU A 188 12.64 3.31 -4.77
CA LEU A 188 13.15 2.09 -4.14
C LEU A 188 13.16 0.97 -5.17
N TRP A 189 14.18 0.09 -5.09
CA TRP A 189 14.47 -0.87 -6.15
C TRP A 189 14.76 -2.26 -5.62
N GLY A 190 13.94 -3.23 -6.03
CA GLY A 190 13.99 -4.62 -5.57
C GLY A 190 14.93 -5.54 -6.36
N ALA A 191 15.65 -5.02 -7.37
CA ALA A 191 16.58 -5.81 -8.17
C ALA A 191 18.04 -5.47 -7.88
N ASP A 192 18.97 -6.36 -8.29
CA ASP A 192 20.41 -6.23 -8.04
C ASP A 192 21.04 -5.03 -8.76
N SER A 193 20.38 -4.50 -9.78
CA SER A 193 20.83 -3.32 -10.52
C SER A 193 20.55 -1.99 -9.79
N ALA A 194 20.10 -2.01 -8.53
CA ALA A 194 20.03 -0.79 -7.71
C ALA A 194 21.41 -0.09 -7.70
N ASP A 195 21.42 1.22 -8.04
CA ASP A 195 22.67 1.98 -8.19
C ASP A 195 23.10 2.69 -6.89
N GLY A 196 22.24 2.71 -5.87
CA GLY A 196 22.47 3.41 -4.62
C GLY A 196 22.47 4.94 -4.72
N LYS A 197 22.08 5.49 -5.87
CA LYS A 197 22.05 6.92 -6.14
C LYS A 197 20.64 7.43 -6.42
N ILE A 198 19.97 6.87 -7.40
CA ILE A 198 18.58 7.18 -7.75
C ILE A 198 17.69 5.97 -7.41
N PHE A 199 18.12 4.78 -7.84
CA PHE A 199 17.43 3.54 -7.58
C PHE A 199 18.00 2.91 -6.30
N LEU A 200 17.39 3.26 -5.16
CA LEU A 200 17.91 2.88 -3.85
C LEU A 200 17.49 1.45 -3.51
N ARG A 201 18.45 0.65 -3.07
CA ARG A 201 18.21 -0.74 -2.71
C ARG A 201 17.16 -0.85 -1.60
N ARG A 202 16.09 -1.59 -1.85
CA ARG A 202 15.18 -2.04 -0.80
C ARG A 202 15.59 -3.40 -0.24
N ASN A 203 15.12 -3.73 0.97
CA ASN A 203 15.24 -5.05 1.53
C ASN A 203 14.41 -6.08 0.71
N ASN A 204 14.85 -7.34 0.68
CA ASN A 204 13.96 -8.43 0.32
C ASN A 204 13.05 -8.78 1.50
N ASP A 205 11.95 -9.47 1.23
CA ASP A 205 10.94 -9.81 2.25
C ASP A 205 11.51 -10.64 3.41
N GLU A 206 12.61 -11.34 3.19
CA GLU A 206 13.31 -12.16 4.20
C GLU A 206 14.27 -11.37 5.09
N GLY A 207 14.51 -10.09 4.80
CA GLY A 207 15.41 -9.24 5.60
C GLY A 207 16.89 -9.60 5.49
N THR A 208 17.29 -10.34 4.46
CA THR A 208 18.67 -10.85 4.31
C THR A 208 19.64 -9.84 3.68
N ILE A 209 19.13 -8.75 3.09
CA ILE A 209 19.96 -7.70 2.50
C ILE A 209 20.49 -6.81 3.60
N ALA A 210 21.80 -6.82 3.79
CA ALA A 210 22.46 -6.12 4.89
C ALA A 210 22.32 -4.59 4.81
N LYS A 211 22.35 -4.04 3.58
CA LYS A 211 22.30 -2.59 3.33
C LYS A 211 21.11 -2.25 2.43
N SER A 212 20.12 -1.57 2.98
CA SER A 212 18.90 -1.22 2.28
C SER A 212 18.28 0.08 2.79
N ALA A 213 17.75 0.89 1.88
CA ALA A 213 17.07 2.15 2.15
C ALA A 213 15.64 1.96 2.70
N LEU A 214 15.08 0.77 2.52
CA LEU A 214 13.75 0.40 2.99
C LEU A 214 13.78 -1.00 3.60
N GLN A 215 13.18 -1.13 4.77
CA GLN A 215 12.93 -2.40 5.46
C GLN A 215 11.45 -2.77 5.32
N SER A 216 11.19 -3.91 4.72
CA SER A 216 9.88 -4.52 4.61
C SER A 216 10.02 -6.01 4.88
N TYR A 217 9.18 -6.58 5.73
CA TYR A 217 9.28 -7.97 6.13
C TYR A 217 8.01 -8.73 5.80
N TYR A 218 8.16 -9.92 5.22
CA TYR A 218 7.08 -10.81 4.89
C TYR A 218 7.50 -12.25 5.15
N GLU A 219 6.83 -12.89 6.08
CA GLU A 219 7.00 -14.32 6.33
C GLU A 219 5.74 -15.09 5.95
N GLY A 220 5.81 -15.89 4.89
CA GLY A 220 4.66 -16.59 4.33
C GLY A 220 3.88 -17.42 5.35
N LYS A 221 4.54 -17.92 6.40
CA LYS A 221 3.86 -18.66 7.49
C LYS A 221 3.01 -17.73 8.37
N LEU A 222 3.46 -16.52 8.66
CA LEU A 222 2.77 -15.53 9.48
C LEU A 222 1.68 -14.81 8.67
N ASN A 223 1.96 -14.41 7.46
CA ASN A 223 1.03 -13.66 6.62
C ASN A 223 -0.20 -14.46 6.15
N LYS A 224 -0.12 -15.80 6.20
CA LYS A 224 -1.26 -16.71 5.90
C LYS A 224 -2.12 -17.06 7.11
N LYS A 225 -1.86 -16.46 8.26
CA LYS A 225 -2.64 -16.69 9.50
C LYS A 225 -4.00 -15.98 9.46
N SER A 226 -4.81 -16.23 10.49
CA SER A 226 -6.03 -15.44 10.69
C SER A 226 -5.70 -13.98 10.99
N SER A 227 -6.62 -13.06 10.69
CA SER A 227 -6.45 -11.64 10.96
C SER A 227 -6.00 -11.34 12.41
N LYS A 228 -6.63 -11.98 13.39
CA LYS A 228 -6.28 -11.79 14.81
C LYS A 228 -4.87 -12.27 15.13
N THR A 229 -4.48 -13.43 14.60
CA THR A 229 -3.15 -14.00 14.80
C THR A 229 -2.09 -13.15 14.13
N TYR A 230 -2.36 -12.70 12.90
CA TYR A 230 -1.47 -11.81 12.15
C TYR A 230 -1.15 -10.54 12.95
N ILE A 231 -2.17 -9.85 13.43
CA ILE A 231 -2.01 -8.62 14.23
C ILE A 231 -1.26 -8.88 15.54
N LYS A 232 -1.52 -10.02 16.19
CA LYS A 232 -0.90 -10.34 17.48
C LYS A 232 0.54 -10.84 17.37
N GLU A 233 0.88 -11.53 16.29
CA GLU A 233 2.16 -12.23 16.14
C GLU A 233 3.05 -11.61 15.06
N ALA A 234 2.52 -11.36 13.84
CA ALA A 234 3.34 -10.91 12.71
C ALA A 234 3.74 -9.44 12.83
N LEU A 235 2.78 -8.54 13.09
CA LEU A 235 3.10 -7.11 13.13
C LEU A 235 4.11 -6.75 14.23
N PRO A 236 3.98 -7.22 15.48
CA PRO A 236 5.02 -6.99 16.50
C PRO A 236 6.37 -7.58 16.10
N HIS A 237 6.38 -8.78 15.52
CA HIS A 237 7.61 -9.41 15.04
C HIS A 237 8.32 -8.56 13.98
N TYR A 238 7.59 -8.03 13.00
CA TYR A 238 8.18 -7.16 11.96
C TYR A 238 8.69 -5.83 12.53
N ILE A 239 7.98 -5.26 13.49
CA ILE A 239 8.45 -4.07 14.21
C ILE A 239 9.74 -4.37 14.96
N ASP A 240 9.85 -5.52 15.64
CA ASP A 240 11.07 -5.92 16.36
C ASP A 240 12.24 -6.18 15.42
N LEU A 241 12.00 -6.77 14.24
CA LEU A 241 13.04 -6.91 13.21
C LEU A 241 13.54 -5.55 12.72
N TYR A 242 12.64 -4.59 12.51
CA TYR A 242 13.04 -3.23 12.13
C TYR A 242 13.85 -2.55 13.24
N LYS A 243 13.40 -2.64 14.50
CA LYS A 243 14.14 -2.05 15.64
C LYS A 243 15.57 -2.59 15.79
N GLN A 244 15.81 -3.84 15.40
CA GLN A 244 17.17 -4.42 15.41
C GLN A 244 18.06 -3.81 14.32
N LYS A 245 17.50 -3.36 13.19
CA LYS A 245 18.22 -2.65 12.11
C LYS A 245 18.34 -1.16 12.40
N ASP A 246 17.25 -0.53 12.82
CA ASP A 246 17.06 0.90 13.11
C ASP A 246 17.60 1.82 11.98
N SER A 247 17.47 1.39 10.75
CA SER A 247 17.95 2.15 9.59
C SER A 247 17.02 1.98 8.37
N GLY A 248 16.99 3.03 7.56
CA GLY A 248 16.11 3.13 6.39
C GLY A 248 14.66 3.40 6.76
N LEU A 249 13.81 3.46 5.73
CA LEU A 249 12.36 3.54 5.88
C LEU A 249 11.80 2.18 6.31
N PHE A 250 10.65 2.18 6.97
CA PHE A 250 9.98 0.95 7.41
C PHE A 250 8.57 0.83 6.83
N VAL A 251 8.28 -0.32 6.19
CA VAL A 251 6.94 -0.68 5.74
C VAL A 251 6.32 -1.67 6.72
N LEU A 252 5.27 -1.23 7.42
CA LEU A 252 4.37 -2.10 8.15
C LEU A 252 3.35 -2.67 7.17
N GLN A 253 3.47 -3.96 6.88
CA GLN A 253 2.58 -4.66 5.96
C GLN A 253 1.21 -4.91 6.62
N GLY A 254 0.20 -4.12 6.25
CA GLY A 254 -1.14 -4.17 6.82
C GLY A 254 -2.15 -4.97 6.02
N GLN A 255 -1.73 -5.80 5.08
CA GLN A 255 -2.55 -6.71 4.29
C GLN A 255 -2.37 -8.17 4.71
N LEU A 256 -3.34 -9.02 4.37
CA LEU A 256 -3.24 -10.48 4.51
C LEU A 256 -3.10 -11.14 3.14
N THR A 257 -2.16 -12.09 3.02
CA THR A 257 -1.99 -12.88 1.81
C THR A 257 -2.82 -14.16 1.86
N ASP A 258 -3.44 -14.54 0.73
CA ASP A 258 -4.14 -15.82 0.61
C ASP A 258 -3.15 -16.95 0.27
N GLY A 259 -3.17 -18.00 1.09
CA GLY A 259 -2.36 -19.20 0.85
C GLY A 259 -2.91 -20.12 -0.23
N LEU A 260 -4.18 -20.00 -0.61
CA LEU A 260 -4.87 -20.94 -1.48
C LEU A 260 -5.37 -20.36 -2.80
N PHE A 261 -5.21 -19.07 -3.06
CA PHE A 261 -5.71 -18.34 -4.25
C PHE A 261 -7.22 -18.50 -4.53
N VAL A 262 -7.99 -19.07 -3.60
CA VAL A 262 -9.40 -19.42 -3.84
C VAL A 262 -10.33 -18.23 -3.55
N PHE A 263 -9.96 -17.40 -2.58
CA PHE A 263 -10.85 -16.34 -2.09
C PHE A 263 -10.46 -14.92 -2.52
N GLY A 264 -9.28 -14.75 -3.11
CA GLY A 264 -8.76 -13.46 -3.57
C GLY A 264 -8.54 -12.40 -2.49
N PRO A 265 -7.87 -11.29 -2.83
CA PRO A 265 -7.57 -10.20 -1.90
C PRO A 265 -8.82 -9.55 -1.29
N HIS A 266 -9.91 -9.40 -2.05
CA HIS A 266 -11.18 -8.83 -1.55
C HIS A 266 -11.70 -9.54 -0.30
N PHE A 267 -11.75 -10.87 -0.33
CA PHE A 267 -12.24 -11.63 0.81
C PHE A 267 -11.31 -11.51 2.02
N LYS A 268 -10.01 -11.52 1.77
CA LYS A 268 -9.02 -11.36 2.84
C LYS A 268 -9.15 -9.99 3.50
N GLU A 269 -9.25 -8.94 2.71
CA GLU A 269 -9.42 -7.59 3.24
C GLU A 269 -10.73 -7.43 4.01
N ALA A 270 -11.85 -7.96 3.52
CA ALA A 270 -13.13 -7.91 4.23
C ALA A 270 -13.05 -8.54 5.63
N THR A 271 -12.30 -9.64 5.78
CA THR A 271 -12.12 -10.31 7.08
C THR A 271 -11.06 -9.65 7.97
N HIS A 272 -10.17 -8.87 7.38
CA HIS A 272 -9.03 -8.24 8.06
C HIS A 272 -9.28 -6.77 8.42
N ASN A 273 -10.02 -6.06 7.59
CA ASN A 273 -10.16 -4.61 7.61
C ASN A 273 -10.51 -4.05 8.99
N LYS A 274 -11.58 -4.59 9.63
CA LYS A 274 -12.01 -4.15 10.97
C LYS A 274 -10.90 -4.28 12.02
N ASN A 275 -10.21 -5.41 12.04
CA ASN A 275 -9.16 -5.68 13.01
C ASN A 275 -7.93 -4.79 12.76
N MET A 276 -7.54 -4.62 11.49
CA MET A 276 -6.39 -3.79 11.12
C MET A 276 -6.66 -2.30 11.35
N ASN A 277 -7.88 -1.82 11.06
CA ASN A 277 -8.27 -0.45 11.37
C ASN A 277 -8.21 -0.16 12.87
N ALA A 278 -8.72 -1.10 13.70
CA ALA A 278 -8.60 -1.01 15.15
C ALA A 278 -7.14 -1.02 15.63
N TYR A 279 -6.30 -1.84 15.02
CA TYR A 279 -4.87 -1.88 15.34
C TYR A 279 -4.20 -0.54 15.02
N VAL A 280 -4.39 0.00 13.79
CA VAL A 280 -3.80 1.29 13.39
C VAL A 280 -4.30 2.42 14.32
N ALA A 281 -5.59 2.47 14.62
CA ALA A 281 -6.15 3.47 15.53
C ALA A 281 -5.55 3.39 16.94
N ASN A 282 -5.16 2.19 17.39
CA ASN A 282 -4.56 1.97 18.72
C ASN A 282 -3.04 2.23 18.75
N LEU A 283 -2.35 2.34 17.61
CA LEU A 283 -0.92 2.64 17.56
C LEU A 283 -0.57 3.95 18.26
N LYS A 284 -1.51 4.91 18.37
CA LYS A 284 -1.34 6.15 19.15
C LYS A 284 -0.94 5.91 20.62
N ASN A 285 -1.27 4.75 21.17
CA ASN A 285 -0.96 4.35 22.55
C ASN A 285 0.19 3.33 22.61
N SER A 286 0.78 2.96 21.47
CA SER A 286 1.82 1.96 21.39
C SER A 286 3.20 2.57 21.69
N PRO A 287 4.07 1.88 22.44
CA PRO A 287 5.47 2.27 22.57
C PRO A 287 6.22 2.20 21.23
N ASP A 288 5.66 1.51 20.24
CA ASP A 288 6.24 1.34 18.92
C ASP A 288 5.91 2.47 17.95
N LEU A 289 5.07 3.43 18.36
CA LEU A 289 4.63 4.52 17.48
C LEU A 289 5.80 5.27 16.82
N ASP A 290 6.89 5.44 17.54
CA ASP A 290 8.05 6.20 17.04
C ASP A 290 8.70 5.56 15.79
N VAL A 291 8.66 4.24 15.67
CA VAL A 291 9.21 3.51 14.51
C VAL A 291 8.20 3.29 13.38
N ILE A 292 6.92 3.60 13.58
CA ILE A 292 5.92 3.49 12.51
C ILE A 292 6.15 4.59 11.49
N ASN A 293 6.38 4.16 10.24
CA ASN A 293 6.63 5.04 9.10
C ASN A 293 5.61 4.81 7.98
N ILE A 294 5.72 3.77 7.17
CA ILE A 294 4.79 3.49 6.07
C ILE A 294 3.80 2.42 6.52
N ILE A 295 2.50 2.68 6.40
CA ILE A 295 1.44 1.69 6.66
C ILE A 295 0.83 1.31 5.32
N MET A 296 1.19 0.13 4.81
CA MET A 296 0.76 -0.37 3.51
C MET A 296 -0.51 -1.21 3.64
N ARG A 297 -1.51 -0.97 2.77
CA ARG A 297 -2.82 -1.62 2.82
C ARG A 297 -3.32 -2.04 1.44
N ASP A 298 -4.17 -3.07 1.43
CA ASP A 298 -5.07 -3.36 0.30
C ASP A 298 -6.27 -2.41 0.34
N TYR A 299 -6.84 -2.12 -0.84
CA TYR A 299 -8.03 -1.28 -1.03
C TYR A 299 -7.96 0.01 -0.21
N VAL A 300 -6.95 0.83 -0.51
CA VAL A 300 -6.77 2.14 0.15
C VAL A 300 -7.98 3.03 -0.03
N SER A 301 -8.31 3.79 1.01
CA SER A 301 -9.47 4.66 1.03
C SER A 301 -9.19 5.89 1.90
N PRO A 302 -10.00 6.96 1.79
CA PRO A 302 -9.88 8.12 2.66
C PRO A 302 -9.89 7.75 4.14
N TYR A 303 -10.76 6.83 4.55
CA TYR A 303 -10.87 6.35 5.93
C TYR A 303 -9.59 5.65 6.42
N LYS A 304 -9.09 4.66 5.67
CA LYS A 304 -7.88 3.91 6.04
C LYS A 304 -6.66 4.82 6.12
N ASN A 305 -6.54 5.72 5.16
CA ASN A 305 -5.43 6.66 5.11
C ASN A 305 -5.51 7.68 6.26
N CYS A 306 -6.69 8.20 6.60
CA CYS A 306 -6.87 9.10 7.73
C CYS A 306 -6.57 8.45 9.09
N LEU A 307 -6.83 7.14 9.26
CA LEU A 307 -6.38 6.43 10.46
C LEU A 307 -4.85 6.46 10.61
N ALA A 308 -4.11 6.28 9.52
CA ALA A 308 -2.66 6.39 9.52
C ALA A 308 -2.19 7.85 9.72
N LEU A 309 -2.79 8.79 8.98
CA LEU A 309 -2.43 10.21 9.05
C LEU A 309 -2.62 10.82 10.44
N LYS A 310 -3.65 10.37 11.17
CA LYS A 310 -3.90 10.80 12.56
C LYS A 310 -2.69 10.56 13.48
N LEU A 311 -1.85 9.58 13.19
CA LEU A 311 -0.65 9.30 13.97
C LEU A 311 0.40 10.43 13.84
N ASN A 312 0.40 11.20 12.74
CA ASN A 312 1.29 12.36 12.60
C ASN A 312 0.97 13.48 13.59
N LEU A 313 -0.32 13.66 13.97
CA LEU A 313 -0.69 14.57 15.06
C LEU A 313 -0.08 14.11 16.39
N VAL A 314 -0.23 12.83 16.70
CA VAL A 314 0.29 12.24 17.95
C VAL A 314 1.82 12.32 18.02
N LYS A 315 2.51 12.13 16.88
CA LYS A 315 3.98 12.26 16.77
C LYS A 315 4.46 13.73 16.79
N GLY A 316 3.55 14.71 16.74
CA GLY A 316 3.91 16.12 16.70
C GLY A 316 4.54 16.59 15.38
N ASN A 317 4.30 15.84 14.29
CA ASN A 317 4.85 16.12 12.96
C ASN A 317 4.14 17.30 12.26
N VAL A 318 2.90 17.62 12.65
CA VAL A 318 2.10 18.68 12.03
C VAL A 318 2.60 20.06 12.47
N LYS A 319 2.67 21.01 11.53
CA LYS A 319 3.00 22.43 11.81
C LYS A 319 1.96 23.00 12.75
N SER A 320 2.38 23.82 13.72
CA SER A 320 1.49 24.37 14.76
C SER A 320 0.28 25.13 14.20
N GLU A 321 0.49 25.87 13.13
CA GLU A 321 -0.56 26.66 12.45
C GLU A 321 -1.59 25.81 11.69
N TYR A 322 -1.31 24.53 11.47
CA TYR A 322 -2.20 23.60 10.73
C TYR A 322 -2.82 22.49 11.60
N ILE A 323 -2.61 22.46 12.91
CA ILE A 323 -3.11 21.38 13.78
C ILE A 323 -4.63 21.24 13.65
N ASP A 324 -5.39 22.33 13.75
CA ASP A 324 -6.84 22.31 13.67
C ASP A 324 -7.34 21.93 12.27
N ALA A 325 -6.72 22.47 11.22
CA ALA A 325 -7.06 22.14 9.84
C ALA A 325 -6.76 20.67 9.51
N PHE A 326 -5.65 20.15 10.00
CA PHE A 326 -5.28 18.75 9.82
C PHE A 326 -6.22 17.80 10.57
N GLN A 327 -6.60 18.16 11.80
CA GLN A 327 -7.60 17.41 12.57
C GLN A 327 -8.97 17.43 11.89
N LEU A 328 -9.43 18.58 11.40
CA LEU A 328 -10.70 18.72 10.69
C LEU A 328 -10.71 17.85 9.41
N MET A 329 -9.66 17.92 8.58
CA MET A 329 -9.50 17.09 7.39
C MET A 329 -9.64 15.60 7.74
N ILE A 330 -9.01 15.14 8.82
CA ILE A 330 -9.10 13.75 9.26
C ILE A 330 -10.52 13.41 9.69
N ASP A 331 -11.14 14.25 10.53
CA ASP A 331 -12.46 13.95 11.10
C ASP A 331 -13.56 13.93 10.03
N GLU A 332 -13.52 14.81 9.03
CA GLU A 332 -14.43 14.80 7.89
C GLU A 332 -14.35 13.48 7.11
N ASN A 333 -13.14 12.97 6.86
CA ASN A 333 -12.96 11.71 6.15
C ASN A 333 -13.25 10.46 7.02
N LEU A 334 -13.19 10.56 8.35
CA LEU A 334 -13.55 9.48 9.27
C LEU A 334 -15.07 9.43 9.55
N GLN A 335 -15.74 10.57 9.82
CA GLN A 335 -17.17 10.65 10.20
C GLN A 335 -18.11 10.17 9.09
N GLN A 336 -17.76 10.41 7.83
CA GLN A 336 -18.55 9.90 6.71
C GLN A 336 -18.68 8.36 6.72
N SER A 337 -17.85 7.61 7.46
CA SER A 337 -17.94 6.13 7.56
C SER A 337 -18.93 5.65 8.61
N ASP A 338 -19.11 6.39 9.69
CA ASP A 338 -20.01 5.97 10.79
C ASP A 338 -21.48 6.07 10.39
N GLN A 339 -21.82 6.98 9.49
CA GLN A 339 -23.21 7.14 8.98
C GLN A 339 -23.64 5.95 8.09
N ILE A 340 -22.72 5.28 7.38
CA ILE A 340 -23.06 4.13 6.54
C ILE A 340 -23.19 2.85 7.38
N MET A 341 -22.41 2.70 8.45
CA MET A 341 -22.54 1.54 9.36
C MET A 341 -23.81 1.58 10.22
N LEU A 342 -24.45 2.74 10.35
CA LEU A 342 -25.72 2.90 11.08
C LEU A 342 -26.95 2.75 10.18
N THR A 343 -26.79 2.72 8.84
CA THR A 343 -27.87 2.60 7.86
C THR A 343 -27.91 1.25 7.14
N GLN A 344 -27.02 0.32 7.47
CA GLN A 344 -27.02 -1.10 7.06
C GLN A 344 -27.21 -2.02 8.26
#